data_49e9d845c5820bf1fcf742f2380bf091
#
_entry.id   49e9d845c5820bf1fcf742f2380bf091
#
_cell.length_a   1.000
_cell.length_b   1.000
_cell.length_c   1.000
_cell.angle_alpha   90.00
_cell.angle_beta   90.00
_cell.angle_gamma   90.00
#
_symmetry.space_group_name_H-M   'P 1'
#
loop_
_entity.id
_entity.type
_entity.pdbx_description
1 polymer ?
#
loop_
_entity_poly.entity_id
_entity_poly.type
_entity_poly.pdbx_seq_one_letter_code
_entity_poly.pdbx_strand_id
1 'polypeptide(L)'
;MIHDNVEFDFYFIRHGESQSNITPGIAAGVNFDAPMTDRGHKQAEAAGSRLGAEGVKFDKIYSSSLVRAVQTTEGVLKGMGIPDADFSQVDEIIEKQTPGWRGKLAKDVMPTEVRLLMAEKGKYFKAADGETMRWVERRASNWLEDEILYNEDWYQKDGNHTIAIVSHGDTMRALLHYITGIDNRLAMRTDIFNCSISRFRFGKLGWSIGSINDSSHTLALGDIVRDEGIVQG
;
A
#
# COMPACT_ATOMS: atom_id res chain seq x y z
N MET A 1 -1.46 -19.09 -18.81
CA MET A 1 -2.82 -19.65 -18.61
C MET A 1 -3.12 -19.56 -17.14
N ILE A 2 -4.23 -18.97 -16.72
CA ILE A 2 -4.66 -19.03 -15.32
C ILE A 2 -5.15 -20.45 -15.09
N HIS A 3 -4.52 -21.17 -14.16
CA HIS A 3 -4.89 -22.56 -13.87
C HIS A 3 -6.21 -22.60 -13.11
N ASP A 4 -7.06 -23.53 -13.46
CA ASP A 4 -8.43 -23.65 -12.95
C ASP A 4 -8.53 -23.93 -11.45
N ASN A 5 -7.43 -24.38 -10.83
CA ASN A 5 -7.40 -24.89 -9.46
C ASN A 5 -6.51 -24.06 -8.52
N VAL A 6 -6.05 -22.89 -8.95
CA VAL A 6 -5.22 -22.00 -8.12
C VAL A 6 -5.96 -20.69 -7.87
N GLU A 7 -6.03 -20.31 -6.61
CA GLU A 7 -6.57 -19.03 -6.16
C GLU A 7 -5.56 -18.30 -5.28
N PHE A 8 -5.60 -16.98 -5.31
CA PHE A 8 -4.80 -16.13 -4.45
C PHE A 8 -5.71 -15.28 -3.55
N ASP A 9 -5.43 -15.28 -2.26
CA ASP A 9 -6.05 -14.37 -1.27
C ASP A 9 -5.00 -13.34 -0.84
N PHE A 10 -5.16 -12.10 -1.31
CA PHE A 10 -4.22 -11.01 -1.07
C PHE A 10 -4.64 -10.15 0.10
N TYR A 11 -3.69 -9.86 0.98
CA TYR A 11 -3.79 -8.89 2.06
C TYR A 11 -2.84 -7.72 1.77
N PHE A 12 -3.38 -6.64 1.23
CA PHE A 12 -2.63 -5.40 1.03
C PHE A 12 -2.70 -4.58 2.32
N ILE A 13 -1.55 -4.30 2.92
CA ILE A 13 -1.43 -3.59 4.19
C ILE A 13 -0.65 -2.28 3.94
N ARG A 14 -1.26 -1.13 4.26
CA ARG A 14 -0.52 0.12 4.24
C ARG A 14 0.42 0.19 5.45
N HIS A 15 1.61 0.78 5.28
CA HIS A 15 2.54 1.01 6.39
C HIS A 15 1.87 1.77 7.55
N GLY A 16 2.34 1.53 8.78
CA GLY A 16 1.92 2.25 9.98
C GLY A 16 2.27 3.74 9.94
N GLU A 17 1.71 4.51 10.86
CA GLU A 17 2.02 5.93 10.97
C GLU A 17 3.53 6.15 11.07
N SER A 18 4.05 7.04 10.23
CA SER A 18 5.48 7.38 10.16
C SER A 18 5.69 8.86 10.48
N GLN A 19 6.95 9.23 10.77
CA GLN A 19 7.33 10.62 11.03
C GLN A 19 6.92 11.56 9.87
N SER A 20 6.86 11.06 8.64
CA SER A 20 6.40 11.83 7.50
C SER A 20 4.89 12.10 7.52
N ASN A 21 4.09 11.25 8.14
CA ASN A 21 2.63 11.44 8.24
C ASN A 21 2.26 12.52 9.26
N ILE A 22 3.06 12.68 10.32
CA ILE A 22 2.78 13.59 11.43
C ILE A 22 3.54 14.92 11.34
N THR A 23 4.38 15.13 10.33
CA THR A 23 5.10 16.39 10.14
C THR A 23 4.22 17.40 9.40
N PRO A 24 3.69 18.44 10.10
CA PRO A 24 2.71 19.35 9.50
C PRO A 24 3.28 20.11 8.30
N GLY A 25 2.49 20.22 7.26
CA GLY A 25 2.76 21.10 6.11
C GLY A 25 3.90 20.68 5.20
N ILE A 26 4.61 19.59 5.47
CA ILE A 26 5.59 19.06 4.53
C ILE A 26 4.87 18.23 3.48
N ALA A 27 5.24 18.40 2.22
CA ALA A 27 4.77 17.54 1.15
C ALA A 27 5.18 16.10 1.47
N ALA A 28 4.23 15.32 1.97
CA ALA A 28 4.41 13.91 2.23
C ALA A 28 4.69 13.22 0.91
N GLY A 29 5.69 12.42 0.87
CA GLY A 29 6.09 11.66 -0.31
C GLY A 29 7.34 10.89 0.04
N VAL A 30 7.66 10.00 -0.81
CA VAL A 30 8.68 8.97 -0.70
C VAL A 30 10.06 9.44 -0.37
N ASN A 31 10.34 10.68 -0.63
CA ASN A 31 11.73 11.14 -0.63
C ASN A 31 12.28 11.37 0.78
N PHE A 32 11.48 11.08 1.78
CA PHE A 32 11.89 11.00 3.16
C PHE A 32 11.57 9.60 3.66
N ASP A 33 12.57 8.73 3.67
CA ASP A 33 12.43 7.37 4.21
C ASP A 33 12.36 7.43 5.75
N ALA A 34 11.24 7.98 6.21
CA ALA A 34 10.99 8.22 7.62
C ALA A 34 10.58 6.92 8.32
N PRO A 35 11.13 6.65 9.52
CA PRO A 35 10.72 5.52 10.33
C PRO A 35 9.29 5.70 10.85
N MET A 36 8.70 4.61 11.35
CA MET A 36 7.42 4.66 12.05
C MET A 36 7.52 5.47 13.34
N THR A 37 6.36 5.99 13.76
CA THR A 37 6.16 6.52 15.12
C THR A 37 5.86 5.39 16.10
N ASP A 38 5.91 5.67 17.41
CA ASP A 38 5.47 4.71 18.44
C ASP A 38 4.02 4.27 18.21
N ARG A 39 3.16 5.17 17.71
CA ARG A 39 1.79 4.84 17.32
C ARG A 39 1.76 3.91 16.13
N GLY A 40 2.60 4.15 15.12
CA GLY A 40 2.73 3.28 13.94
C GLY A 40 3.10 1.84 14.31
N HIS A 41 4.04 1.68 15.25
CA HIS A 41 4.40 0.36 15.77
C HIS A 41 3.21 -0.34 16.44
N LYS A 42 2.44 0.37 17.28
CA LYS A 42 1.21 -0.19 17.89
C LYS A 42 0.15 -0.55 16.86
N GLN A 43 -0.01 0.26 15.80
CA GLN A 43 -0.92 -0.05 14.70
C GLN A 43 -0.52 -1.35 13.99
N ALA A 44 0.77 -1.53 13.70
CA ALA A 44 1.28 -2.74 13.06
C ALA A 44 1.08 -3.99 13.93
N GLU A 45 1.39 -3.90 15.23
CA GLU A 45 1.15 -5.01 16.17
C GLU A 45 -0.35 -5.33 16.31
N ALA A 46 -1.22 -4.33 16.31
CA ALA A 46 -2.68 -4.54 16.35
C ALA A 46 -3.20 -5.22 15.07
N ALA A 47 -2.69 -4.83 13.89
CA ALA A 47 -2.99 -5.51 12.63
C ALA A 47 -2.59 -6.98 12.68
N GLY A 48 -1.36 -7.25 13.14
CA GLY A 48 -0.85 -8.62 13.29
C GLY A 48 -1.66 -9.45 14.28
N SER A 49 -1.99 -8.88 15.47
CA SER A 49 -2.80 -9.56 16.48
C SER A 49 -4.19 -9.95 15.94
N ARG A 50 -4.80 -9.06 15.15
CA ARG A 50 -6.06 -9.35 14.49
C ARG A 50 -5.92 -10.50 13.47
N LEU A 51 -4.94 -10.43 12.58
CA LEU A 51 -4.68 -11.47 11.57
C LEU A 51 -4.40 -12.81 12.22
N GLY A 52 -3.62 -12.84 13.32
CA GLY A 52 -3.37 -14.04 14.10
C GLY A 52 -4.64 -14.60 14.75
N ALA A 53 -5.50 -13.75 15.32
CA ALA A 53 -6.78 -14.14 15.88
C ALA A 53 -7.77 -14.69 14.84
N GLU A 54 -7.72 -14.17 13.61
CA GLU A 54 -8.49 -14.66 12.45
C GLU A 54 -7.91 -15.99 11.89
N GLY A 55 -6.77 -16.46 12.41
CA GLY A 55 -6.12 -17.69 11.96
C GLY A 55 -5.45 -17.58 10.58
N VAL A 56 -5.16 -16.35 10.13
CA VAL A 56 -4.50 -16.12 8.83
C VAL A 56 -3.08 -16.70 8.86
N LYS A 57 -2.72 -17.40 7.79
CA LYS A 57 -1.36 -17.90 7.57
C LYS A 57 -0.92 -17.47 6.17
N PHE A 58 0.18 -16.77 6.09
CA PHE A 58 0.74 -16.34 4.82
C PHE A 58 1.70 -17.37 4.24
N ASP A 59 1.51 -17.72 2.97
CA ASP A 59 2.47 -18.53 2.21
C ASP A 59 3.66 -17.67 1.76
N LYS A 60 3.43 -16.37 1.52
CA LYS A 60 4.47 -15.42 1.17
C LYS A 60 4.14 -14.03 1.67
N ILE A 61 5.19 -13.29 2.04
CA ILE A 61 5.09 -11.91 2.53
C ILE A 61 6.06 -11.05 1.73
N TYR A 62 5.54 -10.00 1.14
CA TYR A 62 6.31 -8.97 0.44
C TYR A 62 6.18 -7.64 1.16
N SER A 63 7.28 -6.94 1.31
CA SER A 63 7.34 -5.59 1.87
C SER A 63 7.98 -4.64 0.89
N SER A 64 7.46 -3.43 0.76
CA SER A 64 8.26 -2.34 0.21
C SER A 64 9.58 -2.23 0.97
N SER A 65 10.66 -1.89 0.27
CA SER A 65 12.00 -1.71 0.85
C SER A 65 12.15 -0.45 1.74
N LEU A 66 11.15 0.46 1.74
CA LEU A 66 11.19 1.65 2.58
C LEU A 66 11.04 1.30 4.07
N VAL A 67 11.83 1.97 4.93
CA VAL A 67 11.99 1.63 6.35
C VAL A 67 10.66 1.48 7.09
N ARG A 68 9.69 2.36 6.86
CA ARG A 68 8.36 2.30 7.51
C ARG A 68 7.54 1.06 7.11
N ALA A 69 7.71 0.57 5.87
CA ALA A 69 7.03 -0.64 5.42
C ALA A 69 7.69 -1.89 6.01
N VAL A 70 9.03 -1.94 6.04
CA VAL A 70 9.80 -3.00 6.70
C VAL A 70 9.41 -3.10 8.18
N GLN A 71 9.45 -1.98 8.91
CA GLN A 71 9.05 -1.93 10.32
C GLN A 71 7.59 -2.35 10.53
N THR A 72 6.69 -2.00 9.59
CA THR A 72 5.29 -2.45 9.64
C THR A 72 5.21 -3.95 9.48
N THR A 73 5.93 -4.54 8.53
CA THR A 73 5.97 -5.98 8.33
C THR A 73 6.45 -6.70 9.60
N GLU A 74 7.55 -6.24 10.18
CA GLU A 74 8.08 -6.77 11.45
C GLU A 74 7.05 -6.67 12.59
N GLY A 75 6.36 -5.53 12.71
CA GLY A 75 5.31 -5.32 13.71
C GLY A 75 4.10 -6.24 13.51
N VAL A 76 3.67 -6.44 12.26
CA VAL A 76 2.59 -7.37 11.90
C VAL A 76 2.99 -8.80 12.27
N LEU A 77 4.19 -9.24 11.89
CA LEU A 77 4.69 -10.58 12.21
C LEU A 77 4.79 -10.81 13.72
N LYS A 78 5.28 -9.82 14.46
CA LYS A 78 5.31 -9.85 15.93
C LYS A 78 3.90 -9.99 16.51
N GLY A 79 2.93 -9.20 16.03
CA GLY A 79 1.54 -9.28 16.46
C GLY A 79 0.86 -10.62 16.14
N MET A 80 1.25 -11.26 15.05
CA MET A 80 0.81 -12.62 14.68
C MET A 80 1.47 -13.74 15.52
N GLY A 81 2.48 -13.42 16.33
CA GLY A 81 3.24 -14.40 17.09
C GLY A 81 4.28 -15.19 16.27
N ILE A 82 4.70 -14.68 15.14
CA ILE A 82 5.70 -15.28 14.23
C ILE A 82 6.80 -14.27 13.86
N PRO A 83 7.49 -13.64 14.85
CA PRO A 83 8.42 -12.54 14.60
C PRO A 83 9.60 -12.89 13.70
N ASP A 84 9.96 -14.18 13.61
CA ASP A 84 11.10 -14.66 12.83
C ASP A 84 10.71 -15.13 11.42
N ALA A 85 9.46 -14.90 10.98
CA ALA A 85 9.03 -15.30 9.64
C ALA A 85 9.71 -14.44 8.57
N ASP A 86 10.19 -15.09 7.52
CA ASP A 86 10.86 -14.42 6.40
C ASP A 86 9.89 -13.60 5.54
N PHE A 87 10.39 -12.49 4.99
CA PHE A 87 9.70 -11.70 3.97
C PHE A 87 10.68 -11.15 2.93
N SER A 88 10.16 -10.89 1.73
CA SER A 88 10.95 -10.33 0.63
C SER A 88 10.74 -8.82 0.53
N GLN A 89 11.83 -8.05 0.43
CA GLN A 89 11.76 -6.61 0.14
C GLN A 89 11.70 -6.36 -1.36
N VAL A 90 10.85 -5.41 -1.78
CA VAL A 90 10.49 -5.16 -3.18
C VAL A 90 10.47 -3.66 -3.46
N ASP A 91 11.27 -3.22 -4.41
CA ASP A 91 11.36 -1.80 -4.80
C ASP A 91 10.21 -1.37 -5.73
N GLU A 92 9.61 -2.30 -6.46
CA GLU A 92 8.50 -2.03 -7.37
C GLU A 92 7.24 -1.58 -6.64
N ILE A 93 7.11 -1.88 -5.34
CA ILE A 93 5.97 -1.48 -4.51
C ILE A 93 6.29 -0.35 -3.51
N ILE A 94 7.40 0.39 -3.70
CA ILE A 94 7.66 1.61 -2.91
C ILE A 94 6.62 2.68 -3.22
N GLU A 95 6.58 3.70 -2.37
CA GLU A 95 5.66 4.83 -2.56
C GLU A 95 6.00 5.63 -3.84
N LYS A 96 5.07 6.43 -4.35
CA LYS A 96 5.28 7.35 -5.46
C LYS A 96 6.44 8.32 -5.19
N GLN A 97 7.35 8.43 -6.12
CA GLN A 97 8.54 9.28 -5.98
C GLN A 97 8.31 10.69 -6.52
N THR A 98 8.62 11.68 -5.70
CA THR A 98 8.59 13.11 -6.07
C THR A 98 9.82 13.83 -5.49
N PRO A 99 11.05 13.53 -5.98
CA PRO A 99 12.30 13.99 -5.37
C PRO A 99 12.38 15.50 -5.16
N GLY A 100 11.89 16.28 -6.10
CA GLY A 100 11.89 17.75 -6.04
C GLY A 100 10.98 18.35 -4.97
N TRP A 101 10.11 17.54 -4.35
CA TRP A 101 9.23 17.98 -3.24
C TRP A 101 9.81 17.65 -1.86
N ARG A 102 10.89 16.90 -1.82
CA ARG A 102 11.50 16.45 -0.57
C ARG A 102 11.81 17.60 0.39
N GLY A 103 11.24 17.51 1.59
CA GLY A 103 11.46 18.49 2.66
C GLY A 103 10.88 19.88 2.40
N LYS A 104 10.13 20.06 1.31
CA LYS A 104 9.46 21.33 0.99
C LYS A 104 8.07 21.39 1.60
N LEU A 105 7.61 22.60 1.88
CA LEU A 105 6.24 22.80 2.34
C LEU A 105 5.25 22.50 1.21
N ALA A 106 4.18 21.80 1.53
CA ALA A 106 3.12 21.46 0.58
C ALA A 106 2.57 22.69 -0.15
N LYS A 107 2.40 23.80 0.55
CA LYS A 107 1.96 25.08 -0.04
C LYS A 107 2.91 25.62 -1.13
N ASP A 108 4.21 25.33 -1.01
CA ASP A 108 5.22 25.85 -1.95
C ASP A 108 5.33 24.96 -3.20
N VAL A 109 5.07 23.67 -3.09
CA VAL A 109 5.17 22.72 -4.20
C VAL A 109 3.81 22.38 -4.83
N MET A 110 2.72 22.66 -4.11
CA MET A 110 1.34 22.46 -4.57
C MET A 110 0.49 23.75 -4.41
N PRO A 111 0.90 24.89 -5.00
CA PRO A 111 0.03 26.05 -5.08
C PRO A 111 -1.24 25.73 -5.91
N THR A 112 -2.21 26.63 -5.90
CA THR A 112 -3.51 26.41 -6.56
C THR A 112 -3.38 25.97 -8.02
N GLU A 113 -2.47 26.56 -8.76
CA GLU A 113 -2.24 26.26 -10.18
C GLU A 113 -1.77 24.80 -10.38
N VAL A 114 -0.87 24.32 -9.50
CA VAL A 114 -0.39 22.94 -9.53
C VAL A 114 -1.53 21.97 -9.16
N ARG A 115 -2.35 22.30 -8.16
CA ARG A 115 -3.52 21.49 -7.77
C ARG A 115 -4.55 21.38 -8.89
N LEU A 116 -4.81 22.48 -9.60
CA LEU A 116 -5.70 22.48 -10.78
C LEU A 116 -5.12 21.60 -11.90
N LEU A 117 -3.82 21.72 -12.15
CA LEU A 117 -3.13 20.88 -13.14
C LEU A 117 -3.16 19.38 -12.75
N MET A 118 -3.00 19.07 -11.46
CA MET A 118 -3.14 17.70 -10.96
C MET A 118 -4.55 17.16 -11.21
N ALA A 119 -5.58 17.97 -10.94
CA ALA A 119 -6.97 17.60 -11.18
C ALA A 119 -7.27 17.41 -12.69
N GLU A 120 -6.70 18.24 -13.55
CA GLU A 120 -6.83 18.13 -15.01
C GLU A 120 -6.13 16.88 -15.55
N LYS A 121 -4.85 16.68 -15.20
CA LYS A 121 -4.02 15.60 -15.74
C LYS A 121 -4.30 14.24 -15.10
N GLY A 122 -4.88 14.22 -13.89
CA GLY A 122 -5.17 13.00 -13.15
C GLY A 122 -3.94 12.12 -13.01
N LYS A 123 -4.05 10.83 -13.34
CA LYS A 123 -2.94 9.86 -13.22
C LYS A 123 -1.71 10.16 -14.10
N TYR A 124 -1.82 11.08 -15.03
CA TYR A 124 -0.73 11.52 -15.90
C TYR A 124 -0.02 12.78 -15.40
N PHE A 125 -0.49 13.39 -14.30
CA PHE A 125 0.24 14.48 -13.68
C PHE A 125 1.62 14.01 -13.22
N LYS A 126 2.63 14.79 -13.56
CA LYS A 126 4.03 14.57 -13.17
C LYS A 126 4.57 15.81 -12.48
N ALA A 127 5.00 15.70 -11.23
CA ALA A 127 5.91 16.68 -10.65
C ALA A 127 7.23 16.67 -11.45
N ALA A 128 7.95 17.79 -11.50
CA ALA A 128 9.05 18.03 -12.47
C ALA A 128 10.02 16.83 -12.65
N ASP A 129 10.41 16.20 -11.55
CA ASP A 129 11.38 15.10 -11.52
C ASP A 129 10.81 13.80 -10.92
N GLY A 130 9.48 13.76 -10.71
CA GLY A 130 8.82 12.66 -10.04
C GLY A 130 8.16 11.64 -10.97
N GLU A 131 7.47 10.70 -10.36
CA GLU A 131 6.61 9.73 -11.04
C GLU A 131 5.21 10.30 -11.31
N THR A 132 4.57 9.79 -12.35
CA THR A 132 3.11 9.87 -12.50
C THR A 132 2.46 8.71 -11.75
N MET A 133 1.18 8.82 -11.39
CA MET A 133 0.44 7.65 -10.87
C MET A 133 0.38 6.50 -11.88
N ARG A 134 0.41 6.81 -13.19
CA ARG A 134 0.48 5.79 -14.24
C ARG A 134 1.80 5.01 -14.21
N TRP A 135 2.91 5.64 -13.83
CA TRP A 135 4.19 4.94 -13.67
C TRP A 135 4.19 4.05 -12.42
N VAL A 136 3.65 4.55 -11.31
CA VAL A 136 3.47 3.75 -10.09
C VAL A 136 2.61 2.53 -10.37
N GLU A 137 1.46 2.73 -11.02
CA GLU A 137 0.57 1.64 -11.43
C GLU A 137 1.33 0.59 -12.27
N ARG A 138 2.06 1.05 -13.28
CA ARG A 138 2.78 0.16 -14.20
C ARG A 138 3.84 -0.68 -13.49
N ARG A 139 4.70 -0.06 -12.64
CA ARG A 139 5.75 -0.83 -11.95
C ARG A 139 5.17 -1.82 -10.96
N ALA A 140 4.17 -1.40 -10.20
CA ALA A 140 3.58 -2.24 -9.16
C ALA A 140 2.72 -3.37 -9.76
N SER A 141 1.94 -3.10 -10.83
CA SER A 141 1.14 -4.13 -11.48
C SER A 141 2.00 -5.12 -12.28
N ASN A 142 3.02 -4.65 -13.00
CA ASN A 142 3.94 -5.55 -13.71
C ASN A 142 4.63 -6.51 -12.71
N TRP A 143 5.12 -5.99 -11.58
CA TRP A 143 5.69 -6.82 -10.53
C TRP A 143 4.67 -7.85 -10.00
N LEU A 144 3.43 -7.42 -9.72
CA LEU A 144 2.37 -8.31 -9.23
C LEU A 144 2.05 -9.43 -10.24
N GLU A 145 2.03 -9.08 -11.52
CA GLU A 145 1.82 -10.05 -12.60
C GLU A 145 3.00 -11.01 -12.73
N ASP A 146 4.22 -10.50 -12.84
CA ASP A 146 5.43 -11.28 -13.12
C ASP A 146 5.83 -12.16 -11.92
N GLU A 147 5.71 -11.65 -10.70
CA GLU A 147 6.14 -12.36 -9.49
C GLU A 147 5.07 -13.33 -8.97
N ILE A 148 3.78 -13.03 -9.20
CA ILE A 148 2.71 -13.80 -8.57
C ILE A 148 1.72 -14.33 -9.59
N LEU A 149 1.01 -13.46 -10.33
CA LEU A 149 -0.18 -13.88 -11.09
C LEU A 149 0.16 -14.78 -12.29
N TYR A 150 1.32 -14.60 -12.90
CA TYR A 150 1.77 -15.37 -14.06
C TYR A 150 3.08 -16.13 -13.82
N ASN A 151 3.55 -16.17 -12.58
CA ASN A 151 4.72 -16.97 -12.20
C ASN A 151 4.33 -18.44 -12.05
N GLU A 152 4.92 -19.29 -12.90
CA GLU A 152 4.59 -20.72 -12.97
C GLU A 152 4.86 -21.48 -11.67
N ASP A 153 5.76 -21.00 -10.80
CA ASP A 153 6.07 -21.66 -9.53
C ASP A 153 4.85 -21.76 -8.60
N TRP A 154 3.94 -20.79 -8.66
CA TRP A 154 2.70 -20.80 -7.88
C TRP A 154 1.70 -21.85 -8.36
N TYR A 155 1.78 -22.27 -9.63
CA TYR A 155 0.85 -23.20 -10.26
C TYR A 155 1.28 -24.65 -10.21
N GLN A 156 2.37 -24.94 -9.52
CA GLN A 156 2.83 -26.33 -9.33
C GLN A 156 2.00 -27.10 -8.30
N LYS A 157 1.23 -26.41 -7.48
CA LYS A 157 0.34 -26.99 -6.48
C LYS A 157 -1.05 -26.36 -6.58
N ASP A 158 -2.07 -27.17 -6.72
CA ASP A 158 -3.45 -26.74 -6.61
C ASP A 158 -3.73 -26.19 -5.21
N GLY A 159 -4.61 -25.22 -5.12
CA GLY A 159 -5.07 -24.67 -3.84
C GLY A 159 -5.12 -23.16 -3.77
N ASN A 160 -5.31 -22.67 -2.56
CA ASN A 160 -5.35 -21.25 -2.26
C ASN A 160 -4.03 -20.78 -1.65
N HIS A 161 -3.44 -19.72 -2.22
CA HIS A 161 -2.23 -19.09 -1.73
C HIS A 161 -2.57 -17.76 -1.07
N THR A 162 -2.19 -17.60 0.18
CA THR A 162 -2.43 -16.39 0.97
C THR A 162 -1.18 -15.53 1.00
N ILE A 163 -1.27 -14.31 0.46
CA ILE A 163 -0.12 -13.43 0.25
C ILE A 163 -0.34 -12.09 0.95
N ALA A 164 0.65 -11.67 1.75
CA ALA A 164 0.70 -10.31 2.30
C ALA A 164 1.58 -9.41 1.45
N ILE A 165 1.12 -8.18 1.21
CA ILE A 165 1.86 -7.12 0.51
C ILE A 165 1.79 -5.84 1.35
N VAL A 166 2.91 -5.48 1.98
CA VAL A 166 3.01 -4.25 2.78
C VAL A 166 3.57 -3.12 1.93
N SER A 167 2.79 -2.06 1.75
CA SER A 167 3.12 -0.98 0.83
C SER A 167 2.59 0.38 1.31
N HIS A 168 2.29 1.30 0.41
CA HIS A 168 2.05 2.72 0.65
C HIS A 168 0.75 3.20 0.02
N GLY A 169 0.31 4.40 0.43
CA GLY A 169 -0.98 4.94 0.04
C GLY A 169 -1.16 5.09 -1.47
N ASP A 170 -0.25 5.77 -2.16
CA ASP A 170 -0.39 6.00 -3.60
C ASP A 170 -0.19 4.71 -4.41
N THR A 171 0.74 3.85 -3.99
CA THR A 171 0.94 2.54 -4.62
C THR A 171 -0.28 1.65 -4.47
N MET A 172 -0.91 1.62 -3.30
CA MET A 172 -2.15 0.86 -3.09
C MET A 172 -3.32 1.43 -3.89
N ARG A 173 -3.44 2.76 -4.02
CA ARG A 173 -4.44 3.39 -4.90
C ARG A 173 -4.22 3.06 -6.37
N ALA A 174 -2.96 3.00 -6.80
CA ALA A 174 -2.61 2.61 -8.16
C ALA A 174 -2.96 1.14 -8.43
N LEU A 175 -2.67 0.24 -7.51
CA LEU A 175 -3.07 -1.17 -7.58
C LEU A 175 -4.58 -1.35 -7.49
N LEU A 176 -5.28 -0.56 -6.67
CA LEU A 176 -6.75 -0.56 -6.62
C LEU A 176 -7.35 -0.21 -7.99
N HIS A 177 -6.81 0.83 -8.66
CA HIS A 177 -7.23 1.18 -10.02
C HIS A 177 -6.97 0.01 -11.00
N TYR A 178 -5.78 -0.59 -10.95
CA TYR A 178 -5.41 -1.73 -11.81
C TYR A 178 -6.34 -2.93 -11.59
N ILE A 179 -6.58 -3.32 -10.34
CA ILE A 179 -7.35 -4.51 -9.98
C ILE A 179 -8.83 -4.35 -10.34
N THR A 180 -9.40 -3.16 -10.11
CA THR A 180 -10.85 -2.96 -10.18
C THR A 180 -11.32 -2.29 -11.46
N GLY A 181 -10.43 -1.62 -12.19
CA GLY A 181 -10.79 -0.80 -13.34
C GLY A 181 -11.66 0.43 -13.01
N ILE A 182 -11.82 0.79 -11.71
CA ILE A 182 -12.59 1.97 -11.31
C ILE A 182 -11.95 3.24 -11.89
N ASP A 183 -12.75 4.31 -12.01
CA ASP A 183 -12.23 5.59 -12.45
C ASP A 183 -11.00 6.02 -11.62
N ASN A 184 -9.95 6.50 -12.30
CA ASN A 184 -8.69 6.81 -11.62
C ASN A 184 -8.84 7.94 -10.60
N ARG A 185 -9.76 8.91 -10.81
CA ARG A 185 -10.03 9.98 -9.85
C ARG A 185 -10.66 9.43 -8.59
N LEU A 186 -11.54 8.42 -8.72
CA LEU A 186 -12.12 7.73 -7.58
C LEU A 186 -11.06 6.93 -6.82
N ALA A 187 -10.21 6.16 -7.51
CA ALA A 187 -9.12 5.43 -6.90
C ALA A 187 -8.18 6.37 -6.10
N MET A 188 -7.80 7.50 -6.71
CA MET A 188 -6.92 8.50 -6.09
C MET A 188 -7.54 9.18 -4.86
N ARG A 189 -8.85 9.20 -4.74
CA ARG A 189 -9.60 9.79 -3.61
C ARG A 189 -10.05 8.75 -2.59
N THR A 190 -9.76 7.48 -2.82
CA THR A 190 -10.07 6.43 -1.86
C THR A 190 -9.14 6.54 -0.66
N ASP A 191 -9.73 6.64 0.53
CA ASP A 191 -8.97 6.63 1.78
C ASP A 191 -8.27 5.27 1.93
N ILE A 192 -7.00 5.31 2.29
CA ILE A 192 -6.20 4.14 2.69
C ILE A 192 -5.47 4.54 3.96
N PHE A 193 -5.98 4.13 5.13
CA PHE A 193 -5.43 4.51 6.43
C PHE A 193 -4.17 3.74 6.80
N ASN A 194 -3.35 4.29 7.70
CA ASN A 194 -2.17 3.60 8.21
C ASN A 194 -2.55 2.25 8.84
N CYS A 195 -1.81 1.21 8.51
CA CYS A 195 -2.07 -0.19 8.86
C CYS A 195 -3.44 -0.71 8.43
N SER A 196 -4.18 -0.01 7.54
CA SER A 196 -5.40 -0.58 6.98
C SER A 196 -5.10 -1.81 6.13
N ILE A 197 -6.04 -2.75 6.14
CA ILE A 197 -5.98 -4.00 5.39
C ILE A 197 -7.04 -3.95 4.29
N SER A 198 -6.61 -4.15 3.03
CA SER A 198 -7.50 -4.35 1.91
C SER A 198 -7.32 -5.78 1.39
N ARG A 199 -8.44 -6.51 1.22
CA ARG A 199 -8.42 -7.91 0.79
C ARG A 199 -8.97 -8.04 -0.62
N PHE A 200 -8.22 -8.73 -1.46
CA PHE A 200 -8.62 -9.08 -2.82
C PHE A 200 -8.37 -10.57 -3.06
N ARG A 201 -9.16 -11.16 -3.94
CA ARG A 201 -8.91 -12.53 -4.40
C ARG A 201 -8.76 -12.52 -5.91
N PHE A 202 -7.90 -13.41 -6.40
CA PHE A 202 -7.69 -13.62 -7.82
C PHE A 202 -7.73 -15.12 -8.12
N GLY A 203 -8.48 -15.51 -9.12
CA GLY A 203 -8.59 -16.89 -9.55
C GLY A 203 -9.15 -17.00 -10.96
N LYS A 204 -9.70 -18.12 -11.32
CA LYS A 204 -10.24 -18.43 -12.66
C LYS A 204 -11.17 -17.35 -13.23
N LEU A 205 -11.99 -16.72 -12.39
CA LEU A 205 -12.96 -15.69 -12.80
C LEU A 205 -12.36 -14.26 -12.71
N GLY A 206 -11.06 -14.12 -12.44
CA GLY A 206 -10.40 -12.84 -12.26
C GLY A 206 -10.48 -12.34 -10.81
N TRP A 207 -10.45 -11.01 -10.66
CA TRP A 207 -10.42 -10.36 -9.36
C TRP A 207 -11.79 -10.29 -8.67
N SER A 208 -11.75 -10.42 -7.34
CA SER A 208 -12.87 -10.06 -6.47
C SER A 208 -12.40 -9.26 -5.26
N ILE A 209 -13.29 -8.44 -4.69
CA ILE A 209 -13.00 -7.57 -3.55
C ILE A 209 -13.57 -8.17 -2.29
N GLY A 210 -12.74 -8.42 -1.30
CA GLY A 210 -13.17 -8.84 0.05
C GLY A 210 -13.46 -7.63 0.94
N SER A 211 -12.51 -6.70 1.03
CA SER A 211 -12.63 -5.43 1.77
C SER A 211 -11.65 -4.40 1.24
N ILE A 212 -11.95 -3.12 1.46
CA ILE A 212 -11.03 -2.01 1.17
C ILE A 212 -10.87 -1.18 2.44
N ASN A 213 -9.63 -0.82 2.79
CA ASN A 213 -9.30 0.12 3.85
C ASN A 213 -9.87 -0.25 5.25
N ASP A 214 -9.89 -1.53 5.59
CA ASP A 214 -10.34 -1.95 6.91
C ASP A 214 -9.24 -1.67 7.95
N SER A 215 -9.49 -0.70 8.83
CA SER A 215 -8.61 -0.28 9.93
C SER A 215 -9.26 -0.46 11.31
N SER A 216 -10.28 -1.29 11.43
CA SER A 216 -11.05 -1.49 12.67
C SER A 216 -10.17 -1.90 13.86
N HIS A 217 -9.09 -2.61 13.65
CA HIS A 217 -8.11 -3.00 14.66
C HIS A 217 -7.32 -1.82 15.25
N THR A 218 -7.32 -0.65 14.62
CA THR A 218 -6.62 0.54 15.13
C THR A 218 -7.52 1.51 15.90
N LEU A 219 -8.84 1.27 15.97
CA LEU A 219 -9.80 2.18 16.60
C LEU A 219 -9.49 2.46 18.07
N ALA A 220 -9.00 1.46 18.81
CA ALA A 220 -8.62 1.63 20.21
C ALA A 220 -7.38 2.52 20.43
N LEU A 221 -6.63 2.84 19.38
CA LEU A 221 -5.41 3.66 19.42
C LEU A 221 -5.68 5.16 19.21
N GLY A 222 -6.97 5.57 19.17
CA GLY A 222 -7.41 6.95 18.99
C GLY A 222 -7.66 7.33 17.52
N ASP A 223 -7.88 8.62 17.28
CA ASP A 223 -8.33 9.14 15.99
C ASP A 223 -7.44 8.71 14.82
N ILE A 224 -8.08 8.38 13.70
CA ILE A 224 -7.41 8.11 12.45
C ILE A 224 -6.92 9.44 11.89
N VAL A 225 -5.61 9.61 11.80
CA VAL A 225 -5.01 10.75 11.09
C VAL A 225 -5.24 10.51 9.60
N ARG A 226 -6.10 11.30 8.99
CA ARG A 226 -6.20 11.36 7.53
C ARG A 226 -4.94 12.01 7.00
N ASP A 227 -4.31 11.39 6.01
CA ASP A 227 -3.29 12.11 5.24
C ASP A 227 -3.99 13.33 4.61
N GLU A 228 -3.65 14.52 5.06
CA GLU A 228 -4.07 15.77 4.40
C GLU A 228 -3.34 15.96 3.05
N GLY A 229 -2.82 14.88 2.50
CA GLY A 229 -2.17 14.82 1.20
C GLY A 229 -3.19 14.88 0.07
N ILE A 230 -3.28 16.01 -0.58
CA ILE A 230 -3.66 16.23 -1.99
C ILE A 230 -5.13 16.55 -2.29
N VAL A 231 -6.14 16.14 -1.53
CA VAL A 231 -7.53 16.45 -1.94
C VAL A 231 -8.40 16.91 -0.76
N GLN A 232 -8.22 18.13 -0.32
CA GLN A 232 -9.30 18.94 0.26
C GLN A 232 -9.38 20.25 -0.54
N GLY A 233 -10.37 20.32 -1.41
CA GLY A 233 -10.74 21.48 -2.18
C GLY A 233 -11.72 21.08 -3.25
#